data_20661580188de2b1e11f624571280ad0
#
_entry.id   20661580188de2b1e11f624571280ad0
#
_cell.length_a   1.000
_cell.length_b   1.000
_cell.length_c   1.000
_cell.angle_alpha   90.00
_cell.angle_beta   90.00
_cell.angle_gamma   90.00
#
_symmetry.space_group_name_H-M   'P 1'
#
loop_
_entity.id
_entity.type
_entity.pdbx_description
1 polymer ?
#
loop_
_entity_poly.entity_id
_entity_poly.type
_entity_poly.pdbx_seq_one_letter_code
_entity_poly.pdbx_strand_id
1 'polypeptide(L)'
;MKQNIKQRNIKIIAEIHPQHMGSIEEVERMILQCKIGGANYIKVQLYNSKKLFNNLDREYLEFTKKEFLKIADYSKQVGIKLFASIFDEEKIEWCEEAGVDLFKIASRTVEDLKLCEKIISKNKTVIASLGMYD
;
A
#
# COMPACT_ATOMS: atom_id res chain seq x y z
N MET A 1 -27.40 -11.74 -32.36
CA MET A 1 -27.18 -10.57 -31.49
C MET A 1 -25.90 -10.77 -30.69
N LYS A 2 -24.79 -10.16 -31.09
CA LYS A 2 -23.59 -10.13 -30.25
C LYS A 2 -23.83 -9.06 -29.17
N GLN A 3 -24.10 -9.47 -27.94
CA GLN A 3 -24.10 -8.54 -26.81
C GLN A 3 -22.70 -7.92 -26.70
N ASN A 4 -22.61 -6.62 -26.92
CA ASN A 4 -21.43 -5.84 -26.58
C ASN A 4 -21.27 -5.87 -25.05
N ILE A 5 -20.54 -6.86 -24.56
CA ILE A 5 -20.06 -6.87 -23.18
C ILE A 5 -19.09 -5.68 -23.10
N LYS A 6 -19.57 -4.55 -22.57
CA LYS A 6 -18.69 -3.43 -22.21
C LYS A 6 -17.58 -4.03 -21.37
N GLN A 7 -16.37 -4.03 -21.89
CA GLN A 7 -15.18 -4.53 -21.20
C GLN A 7 -15.07 -3.73 -19.89
N ARG A 8 -15.43 -4.34 -18.78
CA ARG A 8 -15.34 -3.71 -17.46
C ARG A 8 -13.86 -3.46 -17.18
N ASN A 9 -13.50 -2.23 -16.92
CA ASN A 9 -12.13 -1.85 -16.60
C ASN A 9 -11.82 -2.23 -15.14
N ILE A 10 -11.65 -3.54 -14.91
CA ILE A 10 -11.32 -4.10 -13.60
C ILE A 10 -9.86 -3.79 -13.29
N LYS A 11 -9.59 -3.27 -12.10
CA LYS A 11 -8.25 -3.07 -11.58
C LYS A 11 -7.92 -4.15 -10.55
N ILE A 12 -6.79 -4.81 -10.75
CA ILE A 12 -6.29 -5.86 -9.87
C ILE A 12 -5.24 -5.25 -8.96
N ILE A 13 -5.43 -5.40 -7.66
CA ILE A 13 -4.50 -4.98 -6.62
C ILE A 13 -3.90 -6.23 -6.00
N ALA A 14 -2.59 -6.38 -6.05
CA ALA A 14 -1.86 -7.45 -5.38
C ALA A 14 -1.39 -6.95 -4.00
N GLU A 15 -1.82 -7.62 -2.93
CA GLU A 15 -1.31 -7.43 -1.57
C GLU A 15 -0.09 -8.32 -1.36
N ILE A 16 1.06 -7.73 -1.05
CA ILE A 16 2.32 -8.47 -0.85
C ILE A 16 2.86 -8.42 0.58
N HIS A 17 2.10 -7.87 1.50
CA HIS A 17 2.43 -7.83 2.92
C HIS A 17 1.57 -8.83 3.69
N PRO A 18 2.13 -9.72 4.54
CA PRO A 18 3.52 -9.81 5.04
C PRO A 18 4.42 -10.83 4.30
N GLN A 19 4.05 -11.26 3.10
CA GLN A 19 4.68 -12.39 2.39
C GLN A 19 6.16 -12.19 2.09
N HIS A 20 6.64 -10.93 2.08
CA HIS A 20 8.06 -10.60 1.84
C HIS A 20 8.99 -11.00 3.01
N MET A 21 8.43 -11.34 4.19
CA MET A 21 9.18 -11.81 5.37
C MET A 21 10.38 -10.93 5.75
N GLY A 22 10.30 -9.60 5.48
CA GLY A 22 11.37 -8.64 5.78
C GLY A 22 12.47 -8.52 4.72
N SER A 23 12.41 -9.28 3.63
CA SER A 23 13.42 -9.20 2.56
C SER A 23 13.01 -8.23 1.47
N ILE A 24 13.85 -7.25 1.21
CA ILE A 24 13.64 -6.27 0.12
C ILE A 24 13.79 -6.93 -1.24
N GLU A 25 14.68 -7.90 -1.38
CA GLU A 25 14.86 -8.68 -2.61
C GLU A 25 13.58 -9.46 -2.94
N GLU A 26 12.91 -10.02 -1.92
CA GLU A 26 11.62 -10.68 -2.08
C GLU A 26 10.52 -9.69 -2.48
N VAL A 27 10.51 -8.49 -1.92
CA VAL A 27 9.57 -7.42 -2.35
C VAL A 27 9.78 -7.11 -3.84
N GLU A 28 11.01 -6.88 -4.28
CA GLU A 28 11.34 -6.60 -5.69
C GLU A 28 10.92 -7.77 -6.61
N ARG A 29 11.20 -9.01 -6.20
CA ARG A 29 10.77 -10.21 -6.94
C ARG A 29 9.24 -10.29 -7.05
N MET A 30 8.52 -10.05 -5.97
CA MET A 30 7.04 -10.05 -5.95
C MET A 30 6.47 -8.93 -6.83
N ILE A 31 7.05 -7.74 -6.81
CA ILE A 31 6.67 -6.61 -7.67
C ILE A 31 6.73 -7.04 -9.14
N LEU A 32 7.84 -7.63 -9.57
CA LEU A 32 8.02 -8.10 -10.94
C LEU A 32 7.02 -9.19 -11.30
N GLN A 33 6.84 -10.18 -10.43
CA GLN A 33 5.90 -11.28 -10.67
C GLN A 33 4.45 -10.81 -10.76
N CYS A 34 4.03 -9.88 -9.89
CA CYS A 34 2.69 -9.31 -9.95
C CYS A 34 2.47 -8.51 -11.24
N LYS A 35 3.50 -7.79 -11.72
CA LYS A 35 3.43 -7.10 -13.02
C LYS A 35 3.26 -8.08 -14.16
N ILE A 36 4.04 -9.16 -14.19
CA ILE A 36 3.93 -10.22 -15.21
C ILE A 36 2.56 -10.91 -15.14
N GLY A 37 2.04 -11.12 -13.92
CA GLY A 37 0.71 -11.68 -13.68
C GLY A 37 -0.47 -10.75 -14.03
N GLY A 38 -0.21 -9.52 -14.47
CA GLY A 38 -1.23 -8.58 -14.93
C GLY A 38 -1.87 -7.72 -13.83
N ALA A 39 -1.28 -7.65 -12.64
CA ALA A 39 -1.73 -6.73 -11.61
C ALA A 39 -1.52 -5.26 -12.05
N ASN A 40 -2.46 -4.40 -11.67
CA ASN A 40 -2.41 -2.96 -11.95
C ASN A 40 -1.70 -2.20 -10.81
N TYR A 41 -1.84 -2.71 -9.60
CA TYR A 41 -1.32 -2.11 -8.38
C TYR A 41 -0.70 -3.16 -7.47
N ILE A 42 0.30 -2.72 -6.71
CA ILE A 42 0.87 -3.45 -5.57
C ILE A 42 0.58 -2.68 -4.31
N LYS A 43 0.18 -3.39 -3.26
CA LYS A 43 -0.05 -2.80 -1.94
C LYS A 43 0.91 -3.40 -0.91
N VAL A 44 1.52 -2.52 -0.13
CA VAL A 44 2.30 -2.82 1.07
C VAL A 44 1.65 -2.20 2.30
N GLN A 45 2.22 -2.41 3.46
CA GLN A 45 1.78 -1.77 4.71
C GLN A 45 2.95 -1.01 5.33
N LEU A 46 2.69 0.24 5.71
CA LEU A 46 3.66 1.13 6.34
C LEU A 46 3.25 1.41 7.77
N TYR A 47 3.89 0.74 8.71
CA TYR A 47 3.61 0.90 10.13
C TYR A 47 4.90 0.86 10.97
N ASN A 48 4.77 1.19 12.22
CA ASN A 48 5.73 0.87 13.26
C ASN A 48 5.11 -0.17 14.20
N SER A 49 5.75 -1.32 14.37
CA SER A 49 5.22 -2.46 15.13
C SER A 49 4.92 -2.10 16.57
N LYS A 50 5.84 -1.38 17.22
CA LYS A 50 5.65 -0.92 18.60
C LYS A 50 4.44 -0.02 18.77
N LYS A 51 4.23 0.91 17.83
CA LYS A 51 3.07 1.83 17.86
C LYS A 51 1.76 1.12 17.55
N LEU A 52 1.75 0.23 16.56
CA LEU A 52 0.52 -0.37 16.04
C LEU A 52 0.04 -1.57 16.86
N PHE A 53 0.98 -2.41 17.36
CA PHE A 53 0.67 -3.67 18.04
C PHE A 53 1.06 -3.67 19.51
N ASN A 54 1.75 -2.62 19.98
CA ASN A 54 2.35 -2.53 21.30
C ASN A 54 3.38 -3.64 21.62
N ASN A 55 3.95 -4.25 20.57
CA ASN A 55 5.01 -5.24 20.65
C ASN A 55 5.95 -5.13 19.43
N LEU A 56 7.01 -5.94 19.38
CA LEU A 56 7.99 -5.97 18.31
C LEU A 56 7.89 -7.23 17.42
N ASP A 57 6.86 -8.03 17.58
CA ASP A 57 6.72 -9.33 16.89
C ASP A 57 6.73 -9.21 15.36
N ARG A 58 6.38 -8.03 14.84
CA ARG A 58 6.33 -7.74 13.40
C ARG A 58 7.31 -6.67 12.97
N GLU A 59 8.30 -6.33 13.81
CA GLU A 59 9.33 -5.33 13.48
C GLU A 59 10.10 -5.71 12.21
N TYR A 60 10.39 -7.00 12.03
CA TYR A 60 11.07 -7.51 10.85
C TYR A 60 10.31 -7.28 9.51
N LEU A 61 9.03 -6.93 9.57
CA LEU A 61 8.21 -6.60 8.41
C LEU A 61 8.11 -5.09 8.14
N GLU A 62 8.67 -4.26 9.02
CA GLU A 62 8.68 -2.81 8.83
C GLU A 62 9.62 -2.43 7.68
N PHE A 63 9.23 -1.42 6.95
CA PHE A 63 10.12 -0.75 6.02
C PHE A 63 10.74 0.47 6.69
N THR A 64 12.03 0.66 6.50
CA THR A 64 12.63 1.97 6.66
C THR A 64 12.20 2.89 5.52
N LYS A 65 12.27 4.20 5.71
CA LYS A 65 11.97 5.16 4.64
C LYS A 65 12.79 4.89 3.38
N LYS A 66 14.09 4.62 3.54
CA LYS A 66 15.01 4.32 2.44
C LYS A 66 14.57 3.09 1.64
N GLU A 67 14.18 2.02 2.31
CA GLU A 67 13.68 0.79 1.68
C GLU A 67 12.37 1.05 0.93
N PHE A 68 11.43 1.77 1.55
CA PHE A 68 10.17 2.10 0.90
C PHE A 68 10.38 2.94 -0.37
N LEU A 69 11.24 3.95 -0.32
CA LEU A 69 11.57 4.75 -1.51
C LEU A 69 12.24 3.90 -2.60
N LYS A 70 13.14 2.97 -2.21
CA LYS A 70 13.79 2.04 -3.14
C LYS A 70 12.77 1.17 -3.88
N ILE A 71 11.84 0.53 -3.15
CA ILE A 71 10.81 -0.32 -3.78
C ILE A 71 9.81 0.48 -4.60
N ALA A 72 9.53 1.73 -4.22
CA ALA A 72 8.68 2.62 -5.00
C ALA A 72 9.34 2.98 -6.35
N ASP A 73 10.61 3.29 -6.35
CA ASP A 73 11.37 3.53 -7.59
C ASP A 73 11.46 2.29 -8.46
N TYR A 74 11.71 1.12 -7.86
CA TYR A 74 11.70 -0.14 -8.59
C TYR A 74 10.33 -0.43 -9.23
N SER A 75 9.25 -0.18 -8.51
CA SER A 75 7.88 -0.32 -9.04
C SER A 75 7.64 0.56 -10.26
N LYS A 76 8.14 1.81 -10.24
CA LYS A 76 8.07 2.72 -11.40
C LYS A 76 8.85 2.18 -12.60
N GLN A 77 10.07 1.67 -12.37
CA GLN A 77 10.91 1.08 -13.42
C GLN A 77 10.24 -0.14 -14.06
N VAL A 78 9.62 -0.99 -13.27
CA VAL A 78 8.85 -2.17 -13.73
C VAL A 78 7.53 -1.77 -14.40
N GLY A 79 7.03 -0.57 -14.14
CA GLY A 79 5.78 -0.06 -14.70
C GLY A 79 4.53 -0.59 -14.01
N ILE A 80 4.56 -0.76 -12.70
CA ILE A 80 3.40 -1.07 -11.85
C ILE A 80 3.26 -0.02 -10.76
N LYS A 81 2.03 0.34 -10.39
CA LYS A 81 1.79 1.34 -9.35
C LYS A 81 1.88 0.72 -7.96
N LEU A 82 2.70 1.31 -7.10
CA LEU A 82 2.79 0.97 -5.68
C LEU A 82 1.95 1.92 -4.85
N PHE A 83 1.28 1.41 -3.83
CA PHE A 83 0.65 2.20 -2.77
C PHE A 83 0.70 1.46 -1.43
N ALA A 84 0.27 2.12 -0.37
CA ALA A 84 0.40 1.57 0.96
C ALA A 84 -0.84 1.77 1.83
N SER A 85 -1.07 0.82 2.74
CA SER A 85 -1.85 1.08 3.95
C SER A 85 -1.00 1.92 4.90
N ILE A 86 -1.56 3.04 5.37
CA ILE A 86 -0.89 4.04 6.19
C ILE A 86 -1.43 3.94 7.62
N PHE A 87 -0.53 3.82 8.60
CA PHE A 87 -0.88 3.63 10.00
C PHE A 87 -0.39 4.75 10.91
N ASP A 88 0.38 5.71 10.41
CA ASP A 88 0.79 6.91 11.12
C ASP A 88 1.10 8.07 10.15
N GLU A 89 1.18 9.30 10.71
CA GLU A 89 1.34 10.52 9.91
C GLU A 89 2.66 10.58 9.15
N GLU A 90 3.75 10.08 9.73
CA GLU A 90 5.07 10.04 9.09
C GLU A 90 5.04 9.28 7.75
N LYS A 91 4.24 8.23 7.68
CA LYS A 91 4.12 7.40 6.48
C LYS A 91 3.37 8.09 5.33
N ILE A 92 2.55 9.10 5.64
CA ILE A 92 1.95 9.98 4.62
C ILE A 92 3.06 10.71 3.87
N GLU A 93 4.02 11.29 4.58
CA GLU A 93 5.14 12.01 3.99
C GLU A 93 6.01 11.11 3.10
N TRP A 94 6.26 9.87 3.53
CA TRP A 94 6.99 8.89 2.73
C TRP A 94 6.26 8.58 1.40
N CYS A 95 4.94 8.43 1.46
CA CYS A 95 4.13 8.19 0.27
C CYS A 95 4.13 9.40 -0.68
N GLU A 96 4.10 10.62 -0.16
CA GLU A 96 4.18 11.83 -0.97
C GLU A 96 5.55 11.95 -1.66
N GLU A 97 6.65 11.73 -0.93
CA GLU A 97 8.00 11.73 -1.48
C GLU A 97 8.19 10.63 -2.54
N ALA A 98 7.61 9.46 -2.32
CA ALA A 98 7.60 8.38 -3.29
C ALA A 98 6.71 8.64 -4.53
N GLY A 99 5.92 9.71 -4.53
CA GLY A 99 4.98 10.03 -5.62
C GLY A 99 3.81 9.04 -5.72
N VAL A 100 3.35 8.52 -4.58
CA VAL A 100 2.20 7.62 -4.50
C VAL A 100 0.90 8.39 -4.72
N ASP A 101 0.03 7.89 -5.60
CA ASP A 101 -1.24 8.54 -5.97
C ASP A 101 -2.48 7.93 -5.31
N LEU A 102 -2.32 6.80 -4.65
CA LEU A 102 -3.40 6.04 -4.02
C LEU A 102 -3.04 5.69 -2.58
N PHE A 103 -3.89 6.05 -1.65
CA PHE A 103 -3.72 5.78 -0.22
C PHE A 103 -4.73 4.77 0.27
N LYS A 104 -4.37 3.99 1.29
CA LYS A 104 -5.25 2.99 1.90
C LYS A 104 -5.41 3.28 3.38
N ILE A 105 -6.65 3.45 3.81
CA ILE A 105 -7.05 3.43 5.23
C ILE A 105 -7.48 2.01 5.58
N ALA A 106 -6.76 1.36 6.48
CA ALA A 106 -7.06 0.00 6.93
C ALA A 106 -8.25 0.00 7.91
N SER A 107 -8.95 -1.13 8.05
CA SER A 107 -10.09 -1.25 8.97
C SER A 107 -9.79 -0.80 10.39
N ARG A 108 -8.61 -1.16 10.91
CA ARG A 108 -8.20 -0.80 12.27
C ARG A 108 -7.85 0.69 12.47
N THR A 109 -7.66 1.44 11.38
CA THR A 109 -7.32 2.87 11.42
C THR A 109 -8.47 3.78 11.01
N VAL A 110 -9.61 3.21 10.61
CA VAL A 110 -10.75 4.01 10.13
C VAL A 110 -11.37 4.87 11.25
N GLU A 111 -11.21 4.47 12.51
CA GLU A 111 -11.68 5.23 13.68
C GLU A 111 -10.69 6.33 14.12
N ASP A 112 -9.44 6.30 13.65
CA ASP A 112 -8.50 7.41 13.84
C ASP A 112 -8.84 8.55 12.87
N LEU A 113 -9.85 9.32 13.26
CA LEU A 113 -10.37 10.41 12.42
C LEU A 113 -9.30 11.44 12.09
N LYS A 114 -8.36 11.71 13.01
CA LYS A 114 -7.28 12.66 12.80
C LYS A 114 -6.33 12.19 11.69
N LEU A 115 -5.95 10.92 11.71
CA LEU A 115 -5.14 10.31 10.65
C LEU A 115 -5.91 10.29 9.32
N CYS A 116 -7.20 9.92 9.34
CA CYS A 116 -8.06 9.92 8.17
C CYS A 116 -8.16 11.31 7.53
N GLU A 117 -8.40 12.35 8.32
CA GLU A 117 -8.46 13.74 7.85
C GLU A 117 -7.14 14.17 7.17
N LYS A 118 -6.00 13.82 7.77
CA LYS A 118 -4.68 14.09 7.18
C LYS A 118 -4.47 13.37 5.84
N ILE A 119 -4.86 12.11 5.74
CA ILE A 119 -4.79 11.35 4.49
C ILE A 119 -5.66 12.00 3.41
N ILE A 120 -6.91 12.34 3.76
CA ILE A 120 -7.88 12.93 2.82
C ILE A 120 -7.43 14.34 2.37
N SER A 121 -6.82 15.12 3.26
CA SER A 121 -6.32 16.46 2.94
C SER A 121 -5.25 16.49 1.84
N LYS A 122 -4.65 15.33 1.52
CA LYS A 122 -3.64 15.21 0.44
C LYS A 122 -4.25 15.19 -0.97
N ASN A 123 -5.58 15.21 -1.09
CA ASN A 123 -6.30 15.21 -2.38
C ASN A 123 -5.87 14.08 -3.33
N LYS A 124 -5.52 12.92 -2.77
CA LYS A 124 -5.22 11.68 -3.51
C LYS A 124 -6.44 10.76 -3.52
N THR A 125 -6.44 9.77 -4.38
CA THR A 125 -7.43 8.70 -4.31
C THR A 125 -7.24 7.90 -3.02
N VAL A 126 -8.33 7.63 -2.31
CA VAL A 126 -8.31 6.86 -1.05
C VAL A 126 -9.22 5.65 -1.15
N ILE A 127 -8.71 4.49 -0.72
CA ILE A 127 -9.49 3.29 -0.47
C ILE A 127 -9.61 3.11 1.04
N ALA A 128 -10.81 3.02 1.57
CA ALA A 128 -11.05 2.75 2.99
C ALA A 128 -11.72 1.38 3.18
N SER A 129 -11.24 0.62 4.17
CA SER A 129 -11.91 -0.59 4.66
C SER A 129 -12.72 -0.25 5.90
N LEU A 130 -13.98 -0.68 5.94
CA LEU A 130 -14.94 -0.35 7.00
C LEU A 130 -15.25 -1.56 7.91
N GLY A 131 -14.46 -2.62 7.86
CA GLY A 131 -14.76 -3.87 8.59
C GLY A 131 -14.70 -3.77 10.12
N MET A 132 -14.18 -2.68 10.68
CA MET A 132 -14.15 -2.39 12.12
C MET A 132 -14.88 -1.08 12.46
N TYR A 133 -15.69 -0.59 11.55
CA TYR A 133 -16.51 0.61 11.74
C TYR A 133 -17.95 0.19 12.01
N ASP A 134 -18.52 0.63 13.13
CA ASP A 134 -19.91 0.40 13.56
C ASP A 134 -20.80 1.62 13.23
#